data_b862f7126dfe2e979fe14e5ab8214f6b
#
_entry.id   b862f7126dfe2e979fe14e5ab8214f6b
#
_cell.length_a   1.000
_cell.length_b   1.000
_cell.length_c   1.000
_cell.angle_alpha   90.00
_cell.angle_beta   90.00
_cell.angle_gamma   90.00
#
_symmetry.space_group_name_H-M   'P 1'
#
loop_
_entity.id
_entity.type
_entity.pdbx_description
1 polymer ?
#
loop_
_entity_poly.entity_id
_entity_poly.type
_entity_poly.pdbx_seq_one_letter_code
_entity_poly.pdbx_strand_id
1 'polypeptide(L)'
;MIRLNAFFKVKAGVTTAQVKALADELVELSRKDEGNKGYDLFESTTQPGVFLFCESWEDKACLTRHARSEHFTRIVPELEKLTDGGLSIEQFEH
;
A
#
# COMPACT_ATOMS: atom_id res chain seq x y z
N MET A 1 -10.93 15.27 1.00
CA MET A 1 -10.48 13.87 1.17
C MET A 1 -9.37 13.57 0.18
N ILE A 2 -8.39 12.79 0.62
CA ILE A 2 -7.29 12.33 -0.24
C ILE A 2 -7.56 10.90 -0.65
N ARG A 3 -7.50 10.63 -1.97
CA ARG A 3 -7.49 9.27 -2.52
C ARG A 3 -6.09 8.98 -3.03
N LEU A 4 -5.57 7.79 -2.71
CA LEU A 4 -4.24 7.40 -3.13
C LEU A 4 -4.25 5.97 -3.65
N ASN A 5 -3.64 5.78 -4.80
CA ASN A 5 -3.40 4.46 -5.38
C ASN A 5 -1.90 4.24 -5.45
N ALA A 6 -1.44 3.12 -4.90
CA ALA A 6 -0.04 2.75 -4.94
C ALA A 6 0.10 1.43 -5.70
N PHE A 7 0.63 1.49 -6.92
CA PHE A 7 0.82 0.33 -7.78
C PHE A 7 2.22 -0.23 -7.60
N PHE A 8 2.34 -1.54 -7.69
CA PHE A 8 3.65 -2.18 -7.79
C PHE A 8 3.57 -3.50 -8.55
N LYS A 9 4.68 -3.87 -9.16
CA LYS A 9 4.86 -5.16 -9.81
C LYS A 9 5.97 -5.91 -9.07
N VAL A 10 5.75 -7.18 -8.79
CA VAL A 10 6.74 -7.99 -8.07
C VAL A 10 7.83 -8.50 -9.00
N LYS A 11 8.99 -8.78 -8.42
CA LYS A 11 10.10 -9.42 -9.13
C LYS A 11 9.73 -10.83 -9.55
N ALA A 12 10.41 -11.35 -10.57
CA ALA A 12 10.24 -12.73 -10.99
C ALA A 12 10.50 -13.68 -9.81
N GLY A 13 9.61 -14.65 -9.63
CA GLY A 13 9.72 -15.62 -8.56
C GLY A 13 9.07 -15.23 -7.24
N VAL A 14 8.65 -13.98 -7.08
CA VAL A 14 7.91 -13.54 -5.90
C VAL A 14 6.45 -13.96 -6.03
N THR A 15 5.92 -14.58 -4.98
CA THR A 15 4.55 -15.11 -4.97
C THR A 15 3.58 -14.15 -4.29
N THR A 16 2.28 -14.31 -4.58
CA THR A 16 1.22 -13.59 -3.88
C THR A 16 1.30 -13.83 -2.37
N ALA A 17 1.62 -15.04 -1.94
CA ALA A 17 1.74 -15.37 -0.52
C ALA A 17 2.85 -14.56 0.17
N GLN A 18 3.98 -14.32 -0.51
CA GLN A 18 5.05 -13.49 0.03
C GLN A 18 4.62 -12.03 0.20
N VAL A 19 3.86 -11.51 -0.78
CA VAL A 19 3.30 -10.15 -0.69
C VAL A 19 2.33 -10.06 0.48
N LYS A 20 1.40 -11.02 0.58
CA LYS A 20 0.39 -11.04 1.66
C LYS A 20 1.02 -11.13 3.04
N ALA A 21 2.13 -11.84 3.20
CA ALA A 21 2.80 -11.97 4.49
C ALA A 21 3.22 -10.62 5.08
N LEU A 22 3.48 -9.63 4.22
CA LEU A 22 3.82 -8.26 4.65
C LEU A 22 2.62 -7.33 4.56
N ALA A 23 1.90 -7.40 3.44
CA ALA A 23 0.85 -6.43 3.13
C ALA A 23 -0.40 -6.57 3.98
N ASP A 24 -0.77 -7.79 4.40
CA ASP A 24 -1.97 -7.98 5.23
C ASP A 24 -1.84 -7.26 6.57
N GLU A 25 -0.66 -7.27 7.18
CA GLU A 25 -0.43 -6.52 8.42
C GLU A 25 -0.50 -5.02 8.18
N LEU A 26 0.09 -4.54 7.09
CA LEU A 26 0.05 -3.12 6.74
C LEU A 26 -1.39 -2.66 6.53
N VAL A 27 -2.21 -3.44 5.82
CA VAL A 27 -3.62 -3.14 5.60
C VAL A 27 -4.37 -3.06 6.93
N GLU A 28 -4.20 -4.06 7.78
CA GLU A 28 -4.89 -4.13 9.07
C GLU A 28 -4.55 -2.94 9.96
N LEU A 29 -3.27 -2.63 10.12
CA LEU A 29 -2.82 -1.54 10.99
C LEU A 29 -3.17 -0.17 10.40
N SER A 30 -3.07 -0.02 9.08
CA SER A 30 -3.39 1.25 8.40
C SER A 30 -4.87 1.61 8.53
N ARG A 31 -5.76 0.61 8.55
CA ARG A 31 -7.19 0.85 8.76
C ARG A 31 -7.50 1.46 10.13
N LYS A 32 -6.60 1.30 11.09
CA LYS A 32 -6.74 1.87 12.44
C LYS A 32 -6.09 3.24 12.58
N ASP A 33 -5.39 3.73 11.55
CA ASP A 33 -4.76 5.05 11.60
C ASP A 33 -5.84 6.14 11.60
N GLU A 34 -5.56 7.21 12.33
CA GLU A 34 -6.47 8.35 12.42
C GLU A 34 -6.75 8.92 11.02
N GLY A 35 -8.02 9.11 10.71
CA GLY A 35 -8.46 9.68 9.44
C GLY A 35 -8.45 8.73 8.27
N ASN A 36 -8.13 7.43 8.48
CA ASN A 36 -8.26 6.46 7.40
C ASN A 36 -9.74 6.19 7.10
N LYS A 37 -10.10 6.31 5.82
CA LYS A 37 -11.46 6.06 5.33
C LYS A 37 -11.54 4.78 4.48
N GLY A 38 -10.42 4.19 4.13
CA GLY A 38 -10.32 2.94 3.42
C GLY A 38 -8.88 2.59 3.13
N TYR A 39 -8.54 1.33 3.19
CA TYR A 39 -7.20 0.84 2.90
C TYR A 39 -7.32 -0.63 2.50
N ASP A 40 -6.96 -0.97 1.28
CA ASP A 40 -7.06 -2.35 0.82
C ASP A 40 -5.98 -2.64 -0.23
N LEU A 41 -5.71 -3.93 -0.41
CA LEU A 41 -4.76 -4.41 -1.40
C LEU A 41 -5.51 -5.26 -2.42
N PHE A 42 -5.24 -4.98 -3.70
CA PHE A 42 -5.82 -5.74 -4.82
C PHE A 42 -4.69 -6.31 -5.68
N GLU A 43 -4.93 -7.48 -6.25
CA GLU A 43 -4.08 -8.03 -7.28
C GLU A 43 -4.83 -8.00 -8.61
N SER A 44 -4.15 -7.66 -9.71
CA SER A 44 -4.74 -7.65 -11.04
C SER A 44 -5.17 -9.06 -11.44
N THR A 45 -6.37 -9.20 -12.02
CA THR A 45 -6.84 -10.48 -12.54
C THR A 45 -6.30 -10.79 -13.92
N THR A 46 -5.72 -9.79 -14.59
CA THR A 46 -5.21 -9.93 -15.97
C THR A 46 -3.70 -9.84 -16.07
N GLN A 47 -3.04 -9.33 -15.04
CA GLN A 47 -1.59 -9.16 -15.00
C GLN A 47 -1.05 -9.76 -13.69
N PRO A 48 -0.67 -11.04 -13.69
CA PRO A 48 -0.13 -11.66 -12.48
C PRO A 48 1.08 -10.89 -11.92
N GLY A 49 1.13 -10.74 -10.61
CA GLY A 49 2.22 -10.03 -9.94
C GLY A 49 2.08 -8.51 -9.92
N VAL A 50 0.98 -7.96 -10.44
CA VAL A 50 0.67 -6.53 -10.36
C VAL A 50 -0.35 -6.31 -9.26
N PHE A 51 -0.03 -5.41 -8.34
CA PHE A 51 -0.84 -5.12 -7.15
C PHE A 51 -1.14 -3.64 -7.04
N LEU A 52 -2.18 -3.32 -6.27
CA LEU A 52 -2.62 -1.95 -6.02
C LEU A 52 -3.07 -1.82 -4.57
N PHE A 53 -2.43 -0.91 -3.81
CA PHE A 53 -3.02 -0.40 -2.59
C PHE A 53 -3.98 0.72 -2.95
N CYS A 54 -5.23 0.62 -2.48
CA CYS A 54 -6.25 1.65 -2.68
C CYS A 54 -6.58 2.25 -1.33
N GLU A 55 -6.36 3.55 -1.16
CA GLU A 55 -6.41 4.23 0.13
C GLU A 55 -7.26 5.50 0.07
N SER A 56 -7.93 5.79 1.17
CA SER A 56 -8.67 7.04 1.34
C SER A 56 -8.35 7.63 2.71
N TRP A 57 -8.06 8.92 2.74
CA TRP A 57 -7.66 9.64 3.96
C TRP A 57 -8.49 10.91 4.10
N GLU A 58 -8.82 11.27 5.34
CA GLU A 58 -9.64 12.44 5.61
C GLU A 58 -9.00 13.72 5.08
N ASP A 59 -7.70 13.88 5.32
CA ASP A 59 -6.92 15.04 4.87
C ASP A 59 -5.44 14.68 4.73
N LYS A 60 -4.66 15.65 4.25
CA LYS A 60 -3.24 15.48 4.01
C LYS A 60 -2.44 15.20 5.30
N ALA A 61 -2.86 15.80 6.42
CA ALA A 61 -2.19 15.60 7.70
C ALA A 61 -2.30 14.14 8.16
N CYS A 62 -3.46 13.51 7.96
CA CYS A 62 -3.66 12.10 8.29
C CYS A 62 -2.78 11.19 7.42
N LEU A 63 -2.69 11.48 6.13
CA LEU A 63 -1.81 10.75 5.22
C LEU A 63 -0.34 10.88 5.64
N THR A 64 0.08 12.08 6.01
CA THR A 64 1.45 12.33 6.46
C THR A 64 1.78 11.53 7.73
N ARG A 65 0.84 11.51 8.70
CA ARG A 65 1.01 10.72 9.93
C ARG A 65 1.13 9.23 9.62
N HIS A 66 0.30 8.73 8.68
CA HIS A 66 0.37 7.34 8.22
C HIS A 66 1.77 7.02 7.66
N ALA A 67 2.31 7.89 6.81
CA ALA A 67 3.62 7.67 6.20
C ALA A 67 4.77 7.70 7.21
N ARG A 68 4.54 8.24 8.40
CA ARG A 68 5.52 8.28 9.50
C ARG A 68 5.27 7.21 10.56
N SER A 69 4.20 6.42 10.40
CA SER A 69 3.84 5.39 11.38
C SER A 69 4.88 4.27 11.43
N GLU A 70 4.90 3.55 12.56
CA GLU A 70 5.81 2.42 12.75
C GLU A 70 5.53 1.33 11.72
N HIS A 71 4.26 1.00 11.49
CA HIS A 71 3.92 -0.05 10.53
C HIS A 71 4.31 0.34 9.09
N PHE A 72 4.12 1.60 8.68
CA PHE A 72 4.54 2.04 7.35
C PHE A 72 6.06 1.94 7.19
N THR A 73 6.81 2.54 8.13
CA THR A 73 8.27 2.62 8.03
C THR A 73 8.96 1.27 8.19
N ARG A 74 8.30 0.31 8.83
CA ARG A 74 8.82 -1.06 8.99
C ARG A 74 8.47 -1.94 7.80
N ILE A 75 7.23 -1.87 7.31
CA ILE A 75 6.73 -2.83 6.31
C ILE A 75 7.01 -2.37 4.87
N VAL A 76 6.81 -1.10 4.55
CA VAL A 76 6.93 -0.62 3.17
C VAL A 76 8.32 -0.87 2.58
N PRO A 77 9.44 -0.60 3.29
CA PRO A 77 10.75 -0.93 2.73
C PRO A 77 10.94 -2.42 2.42
N GLU A 78 10.33 -3.30 3.21
CA GLU A 78 10.38 -4.74 2.97
C GLU A 78 9.55 -5.15 1.75
N LEU A 79 8.39 -4.52 1.56
CA LEU A 79 7.60 -4.70 0.35
C LEU A 79 8.36 -4.23 -0.89
N GLU A 80 9.02 -3.08 -0.80
CA GLU A 80 9.77 -2.53 -1.92
C GLU A 80 10.86 -3.48 -2.41
N LYS A 81 11.47 -4.27 -1.51
CA LYS A 81 12.46 -5.28 -1.87
C LYS A 81 11.88 -6.38 -2.75
N LEU A 82 10.58 -6.62 -2.68
CA LEU A 82 9.90 -7.62 -3.51
C LEU A 82 9.49 -7.05 -4.87
N THR A 83 9.55 -5.74 -5.05
CA THR A 83 9.05 -5.08 -6.25
C THR A 83 10.12 -4.94 -7.32
N ASP A 84 9.65 -4.90 -8.57
CA ASP A 84 10.45 -4.53 -9.73
C ASP A 84 10.15 -3.05 -10.01
N GLY A 85 11.02 -2.16 -9.53
CA GLY A 85 10.91 -0.72 -9.77
C GLY A 85 10.22 0.10 -8.69
N GLY A 86 9.84 -0.51 -7.55
CA GLY A 86 9.23 0.22 -6.43
C GLY A 86 7.75 0.49 -6.60
N LEU A 87 7.23 1.43 -5.80
CA LEU A 87 5.82 1.81 -5.81
C LEU A 87 5.59 3.02 -6.72
N SER A 88 4.51 2.96 -7.50
CA SER A 88 4.07 4.08 -8.35
C SER A 88 2.80 4.67 -7.73
N ILE A 89 2.86 5.95 -7.37
CA ILE A 89 1.81 6.61 -6.57
C ILE A 89 0.97 7.54 -7.44
N GLU A 90 -0.35 7.39 -7.33
CA GLU A 90 -1.32 8.36 -7.85
C GLU A 90 -2.06 8.95 -6.67
N GLN A 91 -2.14 10.27 -6.59
CA GLN A 91 -2.81 10.94 -5.47
C GLN A 91 -3.81 11.96 -6.00
N PHE A 92 -5.02 11.93 -5.44
CA PHE A 92 -6.12 12.80 -5.85
C PHE A 92 -6.72 13.47 -4.61
N GLU A 93 -7.06 14.75 -4.74
CA GLU A 93 -7.79 15.50 -3.72
C GLU A 93 -9.25 15.71 -4.16
N HIS A 94 -10.17 15.60 -3.21
CA HIS A 94 -11.61 15.80 -3.43
C HIS A 94 -12.17 16.87 -2.53
#